data_5eb39939815f32878e9b81a2ab786e38
#
_entry.id   5eb39939815f32878e9b81a2ab786e38
#
_cell.length_a   1.000
_cell.length_b   1.000
_cell.length_c   1.000
_cell.angle_alpha   90.00
_cell.angle_beta   90.00
_cell.angle_gamma   90.00
#
_symmetry.space_group_name_H-M   'P 1'
#
loop_
_entity.id
_entity.type
_entity.pdbx_description
1 polymer ?
#
loop_
_entity_poly.entity_id
_entity_poly.type
_entity_poly.pdbx_seq_one_letter_code
_entity_poly.pdbx_strand_id
1 'polypeptide(L)'
;MKKTIHGAAAAAGWVLLVAGAARGQEAMYTAAATMPSPGAVLMREQFHWFRYDDNPADGSNRTDRYEFLSTAYIGLFRDFAVNIDVPIEMKRSSFPPPARDEDDTTVPEVDFTFKWRFLRQDPGEIDTLRAAVLFGANVNTEDDYSVNPHLGAVITKVIGRHGFNAEVHYTLNTGGDRRDNFGGEGPDDALATNLAYLWRFYPDAYTSTSTGAWYVTFELNHMYETNGDSELRFSPGVMFEGRTFGFEIMGQLPVYQDLEERPDLEFGIGLGIRVLF
;
A
#
# COMPACT_ATOMS: atom_id res chain seq x y z
N MET A 1 -49.56 -45.27 -23.90
CA MET A 1 -48.41 -45.36 -22.99
C MET A 1 -47.72 -43.99 -22.92
N LYS A 2 -48.01 -43.24 -21.87
CA LYS A 2 -47.32 -41.91 -21.58
C LYS A 2 -46.19 -42.14 -20.62
N LYS A 3 -44.95 -41.86 -21.06
CA LYS A 3 -43.77 -41.86 -20.18
C LYS A 3 -43.62 -40.46 -19.58
N THR A 4 -43.81 -40.38 -18.28
CA THR A 4 -43.57 -39.21 -17.47
C THR A 4 -42.07 -39.15 -17.15
N ILE A 5 -41.38 -38.12 -17.61
CA ILE A 5 -39.97 -37.84 -17.26
C ILE A 5 -39.99 -36.97 -16.02
N HIS A 6 -39.50 -37.52 -14.89
CA HIS A 6 -39.28 -36.76 -13.68
C HIS A 6 -37.95 -36.00 -13.80
N GLY A 7 -38.02 -34.69 -13.94
CA GLY A 7 -36.84 -33.83 -13.85
C GLY A 7 -36.42 -33.69 -12.40
N ALA A 8 -35.23 -34.18 -12.06
CA ALA A 8 -34.58 -33.93 -10.81
C ALA A 8 -34.03 -32.49 -10.81
N ALA A 9 -34.69 -31.63 -10.06
CA ALA A 9 -34.17 -30.30 -9.76
C ALA A 9 -32.98 -30.44 -8.79
N ALA A 10 -31.75 -30.27 -9.30
CA ALA A 10 -30.56 -30.13 -8.50
C ALA A 10 -30.60 -28.78 -7.77
N ALA A 11 -30.94 -28.81 -6.51
CA ALA A 11 -30.78 -27.67 -5.63
C ALA A 11 -29.27 -27.42 -5.42
N ALA A 12 -28.71 -26.52 -6.18
CA ALA A 12 -27.37 -25.98 -5.92
C ALA A 12 -27.42 -25.17 -4.61
N GLY A 13 -27.08 -25.85 -3.51
CA GLY A 13 -26.89 -25.21 -2.23
C GLY A 13 -25.70 -24.24 -2.31
N TRP A 14 -25.97 -22.96 -2.36
CA TRP A 14 -24.99 -21.94 -2.10
C TRP A 14 -24.58 -22.05 -0.63
N VAL A 15 -23.47 -22.74 -0.37
CA VAL A 15 -22.78 -22.65 0.89
C VAL A 15 -22.22 -21.22 0.94
N LEU A 16 -22.96 -20.33 1.58
CA LEU A 16 -22.42 -19.07 2.07
C LEU A 16 -21.33 -19.44 3.09
N LEU A 17 -20.10 -19.65 2.62
CA LEU A 17 -18.92 -19.51 3.43
C LEU A 17 -18.96 -18.08 3.96
N VAL A 18 -19.36 -17.96 5.22
CA VAL A 18 -19.09 -16.75 6.00
C VAL A 18 -17.57 -16.71 6.12
N ALA A 19 -16.93 -16.18 5.11
CA ALA A 19 -15.53 -15.79 5.16
C ALA A 19 -15.48 -14.80 6.34
N GLY A 20 -14.89 -15.24 7.43
CA GLY A 20 -14.59 -14.35 8.54
C GLY A 20 -13.81 -13.19 7.92
N ALA A 21 -14.38 -11.99 7.95
CA ALA A 21 -13.78 -10.82 7.38
C ALA A 21 -12.33 -10.77 7.87
N ALA A 22 -11.39 -10.84 6.94
CA ALA A 22 -10.00 -10.53 7.24
C ALA A 22 -10.00 -9.09 7.69
N ARG A 23 -10.06 -8.86 8.99
CA ARG A 23 -9.99 -7.53 9.60
C ARG A 23 -8.54 -7.12 9.51
N GLY A 24 -8.17 -6.58 8.37
CA GLY A 24 -6.85 -6.10 8.07
C GLY A 24 -6.73 -4.71 8.65
N GLN A 25 -6.10 -4.56 9.79
CA GLN A 25 -5.64 -3.26 10.28
C GLN A 25 -4.36 -2.89 9.50
N GLU A 26 -4.49 -2.72 8.19
CA GLU A 26 -3.43 -2.26 7.32
C GLU A 26 -3.55 -0.74 7.14
N ALA A 27 -2.48 -0.04 7.40
CA ALA A 27 -2.41 1.40 7.24
C ALA A 27 -2.21 1.78 5.75
N MET A 28 -2.12 3.07 5.42
CA MET A 28 -2.04 3.51 4.03
C MET A 28 -0.68 3.21 3.41
N TYR A 29 0.39 3.49 4.15
CA TYR A 29 1.77 3.41 3.66
C TYR A 29 2.57 2.25 4.28
N THR A 30 2.03 1.58 5.31
CA THR A 30 2.70 0.49 6.00
C THR A 30 1.93 -0.81 5.79
N ALA A 31 2.56 -1.80 5.19
CA ALA A 31 1.95 -3.11 4.98
C ALA A 31 1.63 -3.81 6.31
N ALA A 32 0.67 -4.72 6.27
CA ALA A 32 0.35 -5.61 7.37
C ALA A 32 0.57 -7.08 6.98
N ALA A 33 0.82 -7.94 7.97
CA ALA A 33 0.91 -9.39 7.78
C ALA A 33 -0.48 -10.06 7.62
N THR A 34 -1.51 -9.27 7.32
CA THR A 34 -2.84 -9.72 6.97
C THR A 34 -2.92 -10.02 5.48
N MET A 35 -3.87 -10.84 5.07
CA MET A 35 -4.10 -11.16 3.67
C MET A 35 -5.53 -11.60 3.45
N PRO A 36 -6.07 -11.46 2.23
CA PRO A 36 -7.38 -11.97 1.86
C PRO A 36 -7.48 -13.50 2.05
N SER A 37 -8.68 -14.00 2.25
CA SER A 37 -8.93 -15.45 2.26
C SER A 37 -8.64 -16.05 0.88
N PRO A 38 -8.33 -17.37 0.78
CA PRO A 38 -8.11 -18.01 -0.50
C PRO A 38 -9.29 -17.77 -1.46
N GLY A 39 -8.99 -17.29 -2.66
CA GLY A 39 -9.97 -16.95 -3.70
C GLY A 39 -10.65 -15.59 -3.54
N ALA A 40 -10.42 -14.87 -2.44
CA ALA A 40 -10.92 -13.52 -2.29
C ALA A 40 -9.95 -12.50 -2.91
N VAL A 41 -10.51 -11.41 -3.41
CA VAL A 41 -9.77 -10.29 -3.98
C VAL A 41 -10.14 -9.03 -3.20
N LEU A 42 -9.13 -8.33 -2.69
CA LEU A 42 -9.27 -6.99 -2.12
C LEU A 42 -8.70 -5.99 -3.13
N MET A 43 -9.57 -5.14 -3.65
CA MET A 43 -9.16 -4.00 -4.45
C MET A 43 -8.99 -2.79 -3.55
N ARG A 44 -7.93 -2.04 -3.73
CA ARG A 44 -7.65 -0.78 -3.04
C ARG A 44 -7.29 0.27 -4.08
N GLU A 45 -8.08 1.32 -4.13
CA GLU A 45 -7.87 2.47 -5.00
C GLU A 45 -7.45 3.64 -4.13
N GLN A 46 -6.32 4.25 -4.44
CA GLN A 46 -5.78 5.37 -3.69
C GLN A 46 -5.51 6.54 -4.62
N PHE A 47 -5.72 7.73 -4.10
CA PHE A 47 -5.32 8.98 -4.71
C PHE A 47 -4.38 9.68 -3.74
N HIS A 48 -3.19 10.04 -4.21
CA HIS A 48 -2.21 10.81 -3.47
C HIS A 48 -1.93 12.12 -4.19
N TRP A 49 -1.80 13.18 -3.42
CA TRP A 49 -1.26 14.45 -3.86
C TRP A 49 -0.08 14.80 -2.97
N PHE A 50 1.09 14.91 -3.58
CA PHE A 50 2.33 15.33 -2.93
C PHE A 50 2.76 16.66 -3.51
N ARG A 51 3.21 17.54 -2.64
CA ARG A 51 3.87 18.78 -3.01
C ARG A 51 5.32 18.72 -2.57
N TYR A 52 6.18 19.04 -3.49
CA TYR A 52 7.61 19.11 -3.31
C TYR A 52 8.11 20.51 -3.59
N ASP A 53 9.16 20.92 -2.86
CA ASP A 53 9.90 22.15 -3.06
C ASP A 53 11.02 21.93 -4.10
N ASP A 54 11.92 22.88 -4.24
CA ASP A 54 13.01 22.88 -5.22
C ASP A 54 13.54 21.48 -5.55
N ASN A 55 13.48 21.12 -6.86
CA ASN A 55 14.02 19.85 -7.32
C ASN A 55 15.45 20.03 -7.84
N PRO A 56 16.46 19.48 -7.17
CA PRO A 56 17.84 19.62 -7.58
C PRO A 56 18.16 18.94 -8.93
N ALA A 57 17.41 17.88 -9.28
CA ALA A 57 17.69 17.10 -10.49
C ALA A 57 17.24 17.81 -11.78
N ASP A 58 16.12 18.55 -11.79
CA ASP A 58 15.60 19.21 -12.99
C ASP A 58 15.61 20.74 -12.87
N GLY A 59 15.88 21.29 -11.69
CA GLY A 59 15.90 22.72 -11.40
C GLY A 59 14.52 23.38 -11.34
N SER A 60 13.45 22.59 -11.16
CA SER A 60 12.13 23.13 -10.92
C SER A 60 12.03 23.69 -9.50
N ASN A 61 11.31 24.82 -9.35
CA ASN A 61 11.11 25.45 -8.04
C ASN A 61 10.02 24.77 -7.23
N ARG A 62 9.18 23.95 -7.86
CA ARG A 62 8.10 23.24 -7.23
C ARG A 62 7.57 22.15 -8.13
N THR A 63 7.29 20.99 -7.55
CA THR A 63 6.63 19.90 -8.23
C THR A 63 5.38 19.46 -7.45
N ASP A 64 4.23 19.47 -8.10
CA ASP A 64 3.01 18.82 -7.61
C ASP A 64 2.90 17.44 -8.29
N ARG A 65 2.91 16.34 -7.50
CA ARG A 65 2.71 14.97 -7.99
C ARG A 65 1.34 14.48 -7.55
N TYR A 66 0.57 14.02 -8.51
CA TYR A 66 -0.70 13.34 -8.30
C TYR A 66 -0.54 11.87 -8.70
N GLU A 67 -0.90 10.97 -7.81
CA GLU A 67 -0.78 9.53 -8.04
C GLU A 67 -2.12 8.86 -7.83
N PHE A 68 -2.54 8.05 -8.80
CA PHE A 68 -3.61 7.08 -8.66
C PHE A 68 -2.98 5.70 -8.56
N LEU A 69 -3.08 5.06 -7.40
CA LEU A 69 -2.54 3.74 -7.15
C LEU A 69 -3.69 2.73 -7.05
N SER A 70 -3.73 1.80 -8.01
CA SER A 70 -4.64 0.66 -8.00
C SER A 70 -3.91 -0.58 -7.49
N THR A 71 -4.34 -1.14 -6.37
CA THR A 71 -3.79 -2.35 -5.78
C THR A 71 -4.80 -3.49 -5.81
N ALA A 72 -4.39 -4.65 -6.30
CA ALA A 72 -5.14 -5.89 -6.19
C ALA A 72 -4.43 -6.87 -5.25
N TYR A 73 -5.04 -7.16 -4.10
CA TYR A 73 -4.57 -8.20 -3.17
C TYR A 73 -5.37 -9.48 -3.43
N ILE A 74 -4.71 -10.55 -3.84
CA ILE A 74 -5.34 -11.83 -4.21
C ILE A 74 -4.89 -12.91 -3.25
N GLY A 75 -5.80 -13.48 -2.48
CA GLY A 75 -5.54 -14.64 -1.63
C GLY A 75 -5.41 -15.91 -2.47
N LEU A 76 -4.21 -16.46 -2.58
CA LEU A 76 -3.96 -17.69 -3.34
C LEU A 76 -4.15 -18.93 -2.46
N PHE A 77 -3.56 -18.92 -1.27
CA PHE A 77 -3.68 -19.98 -0.28
C PHE A 77 -3.89 -19.36 1.11
N ARG A 78 -4.10 -20.20 2.11
CA ARG A 78 -4.35 -19.75 3.49
C ARG A 78 -3.32 -18.75 4.04
N ASP A 79 -2.05 -18.95 3.69
CA ASP A 79 -0.92 -18.17 4.20
C ASP A 79 -0.03 -17.63 3.06
N PHE A 80 -0.64 -17.48 1.87
CA PHE A 80 0.06 -16.99 0.69
C PHE A 80 -0.88 -16.12 -0.17
N ALA A 81 -0.43 -14.92 -0.50
CA ALA A 81 -1.14 -13.96 -1.32
C ALA A 81 -0.20 -13.27 -2.31
N VAL A 82 -0.75 -12.62 -3.33
CA VAL A 82 -0.05 -11.73 -4.23
C VAL A 82 -0.71 -10.36 -4.21
N ASN A 83 0.09 -9.31 -4.21
CA ASN A 83 -0.30 -7.93 -4.46
C ASN A 83 0.18 -7.54 -5.84
N ILE A 84 -0.62 -6.79 -6.55
CA ILE A 84 -0.28 -6.17 -7.83
C ILE A 84 -0.60 -4.70 -7.68
N ASP A 85 0.40 -3.84 -7.78
CA ASP A 85 0.27 -2.40 -7.67
C ASP A 85 0.53 -1.76 -9.04
N VAL A 86 -0.37 -0.88 -9.45
CA VAL A 86 -0.30 -0.14 -10.72
C VAL A 86 -0.52 1.33 -10.41
N PRO A 87 0.55 2.13 -10.27
CA PRO A 87 0.45 3.57 -10.13
C PRO A 87 0.25 4.23 -11.51
N ILE A 88 -0.53 5.30 -11.52
CA ILE A 88 -0.60 6.28 -12.62
C ILE A 88 -0.19 7.61 -12.01
N GLU A 89 0.91 8.16 -12.46
CA GLU A 89 1.43 9.43 -11.96
C GLU A 89 1.21 10.56 -12.94
N MET A 90 0.87 11.73 -12.40
CA MET A 90 0.86 13.00 -13.11
C MET A 90 1.75 13.97 -12.33
N LYS A 91 2.80 14.45 -12.98
CA LYS A 91 3.73 15.44 -12.42
C LYS A 91 3.48 16.78 -13.08
N ARG A 92 3.48 17.82 -12.29
CA ARG A 92 3.45 19.20 -12.75
C ARG A 92 4.59 19.97 -12.12
N SER A 93 5.58 20.30 -12.93
CA SER A 93 6.79 21.02 -12.49
C SER A 93 6.73 22.47 -12.94
N SER A 94 7.04 23.39 -12.01
CA SER A 94 7.11 24.83 -12.25
C SER A 94 8.56 25.30 -12.23
N PHE A 95 8.97 25.97 -13.29
CA PHE A 95 10.36 26.42 -13.49
C PHE A 95 10.53 27.92 -13.36
N PRO A 96 11.73 28.39 -12.98
CA PRO A 96 12.01 29.83 -13.00
C PRO A 96 11.99 30.38 -14.43
N PRO A 97 11.50 31.62 -14.64
CA PRO A 97 11.53 32.25 -15.94
C PRO A 97 12.97 32.33 -16.52
N PRO A 98 13.19 32.11 -17.83
CA PRO A 98 12.18 32.07 -18.92
C PRO A 98 11.63 30.66 -19.25
N ALA A 99 11.94 29.63 -18.49
CA ALA A 99 11.42 28.28 -18.74
C ALA A 99 9.89 28.23 -18.55
N ARG A 100 9.27 27.21 -19.14
CA ARG A 100 7.81 26.99 -19.04
C ARG A 100 7.57 25.85 -18.10
N ASP A 101 6.41 25.88 -17.43
CA ASP A 101 5.90 24.76 -16.65
C ASP A 101 5.73 23.54 -17.56
N GLU A 102 6.01 22.36 -17.00
CA GLU A 102 5.89 21.06 -17.68
C GLU A 102 4.88 20.20 -16.95
N ASP A 103 4.05 19.50 -17.74
CA ASP A 103 3.10 18.51 -17.24
C ASP A 103 3.48 17.15 -17.89
N ASP A 104 3.61 16.11 -17.08
CA ASP A 104 3.89 14.75 -17.52
C ASP A 104 2.89 13.76 -16.93
N THR A 105 2.57 12.68 -17.65
CA THR A 105 1.69 11.61 -17.19
C THR A 105 2.27 10.26 -17.58
N THR A 106 2.49 9.41 -16.60
CA THR A 106 3.17 8.14 -16.80
C THR A 106 2.62 7.03 -15.91
N VAL A 107 2.95 5.79 -16.27
CA VAL A 107 2.88 4.62 -15.39
C VAL A 107 4.33 4.21 -15.15
N PRO A 108 4.96 4.66 -14.07
CA PRO A 108 6.41 4.50 -13.90
C PRO A 108 6.81 3.03 -13.76
N GLU A 109 6.02 2.26 -13.03
CA GLU A 109 6.30 0.86 -12.74
C GLU A 109 5.03 0.07 -12.45
N VAL A 110 5.13 -1.25 -12.48
CA VAL A 110 4.13 -2.19 -11.96
C VAL A 110 4.81 -3.09 -10.94
N ASP A 111 4.30 -3.11 -9.72
CA ASP A 111 4.83 -3.97 -8.65
C ASP A 111 4.08 -5.28 -8.57
N PHE A 112 4.83 -6.36 -8.37
CA PHE A 112 4.33 -7.69 -8.07
C PHE A 112 4.95 -8.18 -6.77
N THR A 113 4.22 -8.12 -5.67
CA THR A 113 4.67 -8.59 -4.35
C THR A 113 3.94 -9.84 -3.91
N PHE A 114 4.68 -10.92 -3.69
CA PHE A 114 4.20 -12.11 -3.01
C PHE A 114 4.36 -11.95 -1.50
N LYS A 115 3.32 -12.34 -0.76
CA LYS A 115 3.30 -12.30 0.70
C LYS A 115 3.13 -13.72 1.24
N TRP A 116 4.13 -14.21 1.97
CA TRP A 116 4.10 -15.50 2.66
C TRP A 116 4.08 -15.30 4.17
N ARG A 117 2.92 -15.61 4.79
CA ARG A 117 2.75 -15.53 6.24
C ARG A 117 3.22 -16.81 6.91
N PHE A 118 4.39 -16.76 7.54
CA PHE A 118 4.98 -17.91 8.23
C PHE A 118 4.61 -18.00 9.72
N LEU A 119 4.11 -16.92 10.31
CA LEU A 119 3.66 -16.90 11.69
C LEU A 119 2.22 -16.37 11.76
N ARG A 120 1.38 -17.12 12.45
CA ARG A 120 0.01 -16.74 12.78
C ARG A 120 -0.36 -17.24 14.16
N GLN A 121 -0.62 -16.34 15.08
CA GLN A 121 -1.14 -16.61 16.42
C GLN A 121 -2.35 -15.71 16.65
N ASP A 122 -3.51 -16.31 16.77
CA ASP A 122 -4.78 -15.65 17.00
C ASP A 122 -5.33 -16.16 18.35
N PRO A 123 -4.79 -15.69 19.53
CA PRO A 123 -5.14 -16.23 20.85
C PRO A 123 -6.54 -15.85 21.32
N GLY A 124 -7.21 -14.94 20.63
CA GLY A 124 -8.57 -14.47 20.93
C GLY A 124 -9.33 -14.13 19.66
N GLU A 125 -10.50 -13.53 19.83
CA GLU A 125 -11.33 -13.10 18.70
C GLU A 125 -10.74 -11.89 17.95
N ILE A 126 -9.93 -11.07 18.64
CA ILE A 126 -9.36 -9.83 18.11
C ILE A 126 -7.84 -9.85 18.17
N ASP A 127 -7.29 -10.35 19.28
CA ASP A 127 -5.84 -10.32 19.50
C ASP A 127 -5.11 -11.23 18.50
N THR A 128 -4.13 -10.68 17.82
CA THR A 128 -3.37 -11.41 16.80
C THR A 128 -1.89 -11.07 16.88
N LEU A 129 -1.04 -12.02 16.51
CA LEU A 129 0.35 -11.79 16.14
C LEU A 129 0.61 -12.53 14.84
N ARG A 130 1.03 -11.79 13.82
CA ARG A 130 1.29 -12.33 12.48
C ARG A 130 2.60 -11.79 11.96
N ALA A 131 3.34 -12.61 11.21
CA ALA A 131 4.52 -12.18 10.49
C ALA A 131 4.55 -12.81 9.12
N ALA A 132 5.02 -12.05 8.13
CA ALA A 132 5.13 -12.48 6.76
C ALA A 132 6.44 -12.00 6.13
N VAL A 133 6.92 -12.74 5.14
CA VAL A 133 7.94 -12.32 4.20
C VAL A 133 7.26 -11.77 2.96
N LEU A 134 7.80 -10.68 2.45
CA LEU A 134 7.41 -10.04 1.20
C LEU A 134 8.54 -10.27 0.20
N PHE A 135 8.23 -10.67 -1.03
CA PHE A 135 9.23 -10.81 -2.07
C PHE A 135 8.59 -10.64 -3.45
N GLY A 136 9.31 -10.06 -4.37
CA GLY A 136 8.75 -9.77 -5.68
C GLY A 136 9.68 -8.93 -6.53
N ALA A 137 9.08 -8.15 -7.41
CA ALA A 137 9.82 -7.23 -8.25
C ALA A 137 8.92 -6.10 -8.77
N ASN A 138 9.49 -4.92 -8.88
CA ASN A 138 8.96 -3.83 -9.67
C ASN A 138 9.42 -3.98 -11.11
N VAL A 139 8.50 -3.87 -12.05
CA VAL A 139 8.79 -3.83 -13.48
C VAL A 139 8.66 -2.38 -13.93
N ASN A 140 9.79 -1.75 -14.23
CA ASN A 140 9.80 -0.40 -14.78
C ASN A 140 9.21 -0.43 -16.21
N THR A 141 8.29 0.47 -16.50
CA THR A 141 7.60 0.55 -17.79
C THR A 141 8.02 1.75 -18.63
N GLU A 142 8.87 2.62 -18.07
CA GLU A 142 9.49 3.74 -18.79
C GLU A 142 10.76 3.32 -19.52
N ASP A 143 11.46 4.28 -20.09
CA ASP A 143 12.49 4.19 -21.14
C ASP A 143 13.52 3.05 -21.05
N ASP A 144 13.83 2.57 -19.84
CA ASP A 144 14.77 1.46 -19.62
C ASP A 144 14.08 0.32 -18.87
N TYR A 145 13.33 -0.51 -19.57
CA TYR A 145 12.68 -1.69 -19.00
C TYR A 145 13.60 -2.47 -18.05
N SER A 146 13.51 -2.18 -16.78
CA SER A 146 14.25 -2.87 -15.72
C SER A 146 13.33 -3.65 -14.83
N VAL A 147 13.85 -4.69 -14.22
CA VAL A 147 13.12 -5.50 -13.21
C VAL A 147 13.89 -5.38 -11.91
N ASN A 148 13.33 -4.69 -10.94
CA ASN A 148 13.96 -4.41 -9.66
C ASN A 148 13.43 -5.37 -8.59
N PRO A 149 14.17 -6.46 -8.28
CA PRO A 149 13.74 -7.41 -7.27
C PRO A 149 13.72 -6.77 -5.89
N HIS A 150 12.77 -7.20 -5.06
CA HIS A 150 12.66 -6.71 -3.71
C HIS A 150 12.41 -7.84 -2.71
N LEU A 151 12.82 -7.61 -1.47
CA LEU A 151 12.62 -8.52 -0.35
C LEU A 151 12.27 -7.71 0.90
N GLY A 152 11.29 -8.18 1.66
CA GLY A 152 10.88 -7.51 2.87
C GLY A 152 10.33 -8.46 3.93
N ALA A 153 10.02 -7.91 5.07
CA ALA A 153 9.36 -8.60 6.16
C ALA A 153 8.38 -7.65 6.85
N VAL A 154 7.27 -8.20 7.29
CA VAL A 154 6.25 -7.45 8.02
C VAL A 154 5.76 -8.22 9.23
N ILE A 155 5.57 -7.52 10.33
CA ILE A 155 4.95 -8.03 11.56
C ILE A 155 3.73 -7.18 11.89
N THR A 156 2.64 -7.83 12.28
CA THR A 156 1.39 -7.20 12.72
C THR A 156 1.02 -7.74 14.09
N LYS A 157 0.78 -6.84 15.04
CA LYS A 157 0.27 -7.16 16.37
C LYS A 157 -1.00 -6.38 16.64
N VAL A 158 -2.06 -7.09 17.03
CA VAL A 158 -3.30 -6.47 17.51
C VAL A 158 -3.53 -6.87 18.95
N ILE A 159 -3.86 -5.91 19.79
CA ILE A 159 -4.21 -6.09 21.23
C ILE A 159 -5.44 -5.25 21.51
N GLY A 160 -6.59 -5.89 21.65
CA GLY A 160 -7.86 -5.21 21.91
C GLY A 160 -8.21 -4.17 20.85
N ARG A 161 -7.99 -2.89 21.14
CA ARG A 161 -8.29 -1.76 20.23
C ARG A 161 -7.07 -1.20 19.53
N HIS A 162 -5.90 -1.74 19.79
CA HIS A 162 -4.62 -1.24 19.33
C HIS A 162 -4.02 -2.18 18.29
N GLY A 163 -3.65 -1.64 17.15
CA GLY A 163 -2.94 -2.33 16.08
C GLY A 163 -1.56 -1.72 15.89
N PHE A 164 -0.57 -2.56 15.61
CA PHE A 164 0.81 -2.19 15.33
C PHE A 164 1.28 -2.97 14.11
N ASN A 165 1.83 -2.28 13.14
CA ASN A 165 2.53 -2.87 12.01
C ASN A 165 3.96 -2.36 12.01
N ALA A 166 4.90 -3.23 11.68
CA ALA A 166 6.28 -2.86 11.39
C ALA A 166 6.72 -3.61 10.15
N GLU A 167 7.31 -2.89 9.21
CA GLU A 167 7.75 -3.38 7.92
C GLU A 167 9.18 -2.93 7.66
N VAL A 168 9.96 -3.81 7.03
CA VAL A 168 11.23 -3.48 6.39
C VAL A 168 11.21 -4.05 4.99
N HIS A 169 11.66 -3.26 4.01
CA HIS A 169 11.62 -3.61 2.61
C HIS A 169 12.86 -3.08 1.91
N TYR A 170 13.57 -3.95 1.20
CA TYR A 170 14.75 -3.59 0.41
C TYR A 170 14.48 -3.85 -1.06
N THR A 171 14.71 -2.87 -1.89
CA THR A 171 14.60 -2.93 -3.35
C THR A 171 15.97 -2.79 -3.96
N LEU A 172 16.37 -3.78 -4.75
CA LEU A 172 17.60 -3.75 -5.54
C LEU A 172 17.28 -3.13 -6.91
N ASN A 173 17.79 -1.96 -7.18
CA ASN A 173 17.67 -1.33 -8.47
C ASN A 173 18.67 -1.93 -9.47
N THR A 174 18.15 -2.43 -10.60
CA THR A 174 18.96 -3.07 -11.66
C THR A 174 18.97 -2.29 -12.96
N GLY A 175 18.20 -1.22 -13.07
CA GLY A 175 18.10 -0.35 -14.26
C GLY A 175 19.21 0.68 -14.29
N GLY A 176 19.89 0.82 -15.44
CA GLY A 176 21.08 1.64 -15.56
C GLY A 176 20.84 3.13 -15.38
N ASP A 177 19.95 3.73 -16.11
CA ASP A 177 19.77 5.20 -16.18
C ASP A 177 18.43 5.63 -15.55
N ARG A 178 17.95 4.81 -14.63
CA ARG A 178 16.70 5.09 -13.97
C ARG A 178 16.85 6.34 -13.13
N ARG A 179 16.17 7.34 -13.56
CA ARG A 179 15.81 8.43 -12.68
C ARG A 179 14.89 7.83 -11.62
N ASP A 180 15.18 8.07 -10.37
CA ASP A 180 14.20 7.82 -9.33
C ASP A 180 12.89 8.55 -9.69
N ASN A 181 11.86 8.45 -8.89
CA ASN A 181 10.60 9.13 -9.16
C ASN A 181 10.72 10.65 -9.36
N PHE A 182 11.90 11.23 -9.20
CA PHE A 182 12.19 12.66 -9.28
C PHE A 182 13.43 13.00 -10.11
N GLY A 183 14.01 12.01 -10.79
CA GLY A 183 15.10 12.25 -11.73
C GLY A 183 16.49 12.22 -11.13
N GLY A 184 16.71 11.48 -10.03
CA GLY A 184 18.06 11.20 -9.53
C GLY A 184 18.96 10.50 -10.55
N GLU A 185 20.26 10.59 -10.37
CA GLU A 185 21.25 9.98 -11.27
C GLU A 185 21.56 8.54 -10.82
N GLY A 186 21.22 7.58 -11.68
CA GLY A 186 21.61 6.18 -11.53
C GLY A 186 20.66 5.32 -10.70
N PRO A 187 20.94 4.01 -10.65
CA PRO A 187 20.10 3.04 -9.95
C PRO A 187 20.52 2.91 -8.49
N ASP A 188 19.86 3.63 -7.61
CA ASP A 188 20.09 3.50 -6.18
C ASP A 188 19.19 2.44 -5.56
N ASP A 189 19.79 1.58 -4.74
CA ASP A 189 19.04 0.64 -3.92
C ASP A 189 18.31 1.37 -2.81
N ALA A 190 17.09 0.94 -2.51
CA ALA A 190 16.26 1.57 -1.50
C ALA A 190 15.95 0.63 -0.33
N LEU A 191 16.10 1.13 0.90
CA LEU A 191 15.67 0.50 2.13
C LEU A 191 14.53 1.29 2.76
N ALA A 192 13.32 0.75 2.72
CA ALA A 192 12.17 1.31 3.43
C ALA A 192 12.00 0.64 4.80
N THR A 193 11.71 1.44 5.82
CA THR A 193 11.35 0.97 7.16
C THR A 193 10.12 1.71 7.64
N ASN A 194 9.01 1.01 7.79
CA ASN A 194 7.72 1.60 8.08
C ASN A 194 7.17 1.10 9.41
N LEU A 195 6.59 1.99 10.19
CA LEU A 195 5.89 1.69 11.44
C LEU A 195 4.50 2.30 11.38
N ALA A 196 3.47 1.54 11.77
CA ALA A 196 2.12 2.06 11.90
C ALA A 196 1.50 1.69 13.24
N TYR A 197 0.80 2.64 13.81
CA TYR A 197 -0.06 2.46 14.97
C TYR A 197 -1.49 2.83 14.60
N LEU A 198 -2.46 1.94 14.91
CA LEU A 198 -3.86 2.11 14.64
C LEU A 198 -4.64 1.98 15.96
N TRP A 199 -5.43 2.99 16.27
CA TRP A 199 -6.32 2.97 17.43
C TRP A 199 -7.78 2.96 16.99
N ARG A 200 -8.48 1.84 17.30
CA ARG A 200 -9.91 1.77 17.08
C ARG A 200 -10.65 2.60 18.14
N PHE A 201 -11.15 3.75 17.75
CA PHE A 201 -11.91 4.59 18.67
C PHE A 201 -13.41 4.27 18.67
N TYR A 202 -13.93 3.63 17.61
CA TYR A 202 -15.31 3.18 17.53
C TYR A 202 -15.41 1.89 16.68
N PRO A 203 -16.25 0.89 17.09
CA PRO A 203 -16.91 0.77 18.40
C PRO A 203 -15.90 0.35 19.48
N ASP A 204 -16.27 0.53 20.73
CA ASP A 204 -15.46 0.06 21.87
C ASP A 204 -15.33 -1.46 21.88
N ALA A 205 -16.40 -2.17 21.59
CA ALA A 205 -16.42 -3.60 21.38
C ALA A 205 -17.26 -3.95 20.14
N TYR A 206 -16.84 -4.97 19.41
CA TYR A 206 -17.65 -5.50 18.31
C TYR A 206 -18.86 -6.24 18.85
N THR A 207 -20.01 -6.01 18.21
CA THR A 207 -21.27 -6.71 18.46
C THR A 207 -21.75 -7.35 17.18
N SER A 208 -22.80 -8.18 17.26
CA SER A 208 -23.43 -8.77 16.06
C SER A 208 -24.00 -7.72 15.10
N THR A 209 -24.27 -6.51 15.57
CA THR A 209 -24.80 -5.38 14.80
C THR A 209 -23.70 -4.43 14.30
N SER A 210 -22.45 -4.63 14.66
CA SER A 210 -21.36 -3.78 14.21
C SER A 210 -21.17 -3.92 12.68
N THR A 211 -21.30 -2.81 11.97
CA THR A 211 -21.16 -2.75 10.50
C THR A 211 -19.73 -2.44 10.06
N GLY A 212 -18.93 -1.87 10.94
CA GLY A 212 -17.53 -1.50 10.69
C GLY A 212 -16.88 -0.88 11.92
N ALA A 213 -15.68 -0.41 11.75
CA ALA A 213 -14.87 0.22 12.77
C ALA A 213 -14.15 1.46 12.26
N TRP A 214 -13.95 2.43 13.13
CA TRP A 214 -13.20 3.64 12.87
C TRP A 214 -11.89 3.63 13.63
N TYR A 215 -10.83 4.03 12.93
CA TYR A 215 -9.49 4.09 13.48
C TYR A 215 -8.88 5.47 13.28
N VAL A 216 -8.11 5.92 14.26
CA VAL A 216 -7.06 6.91 14.04
C VAL A 216 -5.79 6.14 13.75
N THR A 217 -5.04 6.60 12.76
CA THR A 217 -3.80 5.96 12.32
C THR A 217 -2.64 6.95 12.41
N PHE A 218 -1.47 6.45 12.77
CA PHE A 218 -0.23 7.19 12.76
C PHE A 218 0.84 6.30 12.15
N GLU A 219 1.51 6.80 11.12
CA GLU A 219 2.60 6.08 10.49
C GLU A 219 3.90 6.89 10.55
N LEU A 220 5.01 6.18 10.64
CA LEU A 220 6.36 6.70 10.40
C LEU A 220 6.93 5.89 9.24
N ASN A 221 7.26 6.58 8.17
CA ASN A 221 7.77 5.99 6.94
C ASN A 221 9.16 6.55 6.70
N HIS A 222 10.16 5.69 6.79
CA HIS A 222 11.56 6.03 6.54
C HIS A 222 12.03 5.35 5.26
N MET A 223 12.72 6.10 4.42
CA MET A 223 13.41 5.60 3.25
C MET A 223 14.86 6.06 3.27
N TYR A 224 15.77 5.14 2.98
CA TYR A 224 17.19 5.38 2.76
C TYR A 224 17.57 4.81 1.40
N GLU A 225 18.31 5.57 0.63
CA GLU A 225 18.88 5.18 -0.66
C GLU A 225 20.39 5.09 -0.59
N THR A 226 20.99 4.25 -1.43
CA THR A 226 22.44 3.98 -1.37
C THR A 226 23.30 5.12 -1.86
N ASN A 227 22.73 6.14 -2.53
CA ASN A 227 23.37 7.41 -2.81
C ASN A 227 23.61 8.28 -1.55
N GLY A 228 22.91 7.99 -0.45
CA GLY A 228 22.97 8.73 0.80
C GLY A 228 21.68 9.43 1.16
N ASP A 229 20.74 9.57 0.23
CA ASP A 229 19.44 10.19 0.47
C ASP A 229 18.67 9.48 1.56
N SER A 230 18.15 10.25 2.50
CA SER A 230 17.39 9.70 3.63
C SER A 230 16.24 10.62 4.02
N GLU A 231 15.05 10.03 4.18
CA GLU A 231 13.87 10.78 4.61
C GLU A 231 13.04 10.01 5.64
N LEU A 232 12.41 10.74 6.56
CA LEU A 232 11.43 10.24 7.52
C LEU A 232 10.18 11.09 7.43
N ARG A 233 9.05 10.43 7.18
CA ARG A 233 7.72 11.06 7.07
C ARG A 233 6.83 10.60 8.21
N PHE A 234 5.98 11.50 8.70
CA PHE A 234 4.91 11.21 9.65
C PHE A 234 3.56 11.34 8.96
N SER A 235 2.74 10.31 9.07
CA SER A 235 1.46 10.23 8.36
C SER A 235 0.30 9.99 9.35
N PRO A 236 -0.34 11.06 9.85
CA PRO A 236 -1.57 10.94 10.63
C PRO A 236 -2.79 10.73 9.72
N GLY A 237 -3.75 9.90 10.16
CA GLY A 237 -4.94 9.65 9.38
C GLY A 237 -6.13 9.12 10.14
N VAL A 238 -7.21 8.92 9.39
CA VAL A 238 -8.45 8.29 9.86
C VAL A 238 -8.88 7.25 8.83
N MET A 239 -9.28 6.08 9.32
CA MET A 239 -9.74 4.98 8.48
C MET A 239 -11.07 4.45 9.00
N PHE A 240 -11.98 4.17 8.08
CA PHE A 240 -13.16 3.35 8.32
C PHE A 240 -12.96 1.99 7.66
N GLU A 241 -13.19 0.92 8.40
CA GLU A 241 -13.14 -0.45 7.93
C GLU A 241 -14.48 -1.12 8.14
N GLY A 242 -15.22 -1.36 7.06
CA GLY A 242 -16.45 -2.13 7.03
C GLY A 242 -16.19 -3.61 6.77
N ARG A 243 -17.25 -4.38 6.49
CA ARG A 243 -17.15 -5.82 6.20
C ARG A 243 -16.60 -6.11 4.82
N THR A 244 -17.01 -5.34 3.82
CA THR A 244 -16.66 -5.52 2.41
C THR A 244 -16.07 -4.26 1.79
N PHE A 245 -16.12 -3.16 2.50
CA PHE A 245 -15.70 -1.86 2.01
C PHE A 245 -15.03 -1.06 3.14
N GLY A 246 -14.06 -0.25 2.81
CA GLY A 246 -13.42 0.70 3.70
C GLY A 246 -13.02 1.97 2.97
N PHE A 247 -12.74 3.01 3.72
CA PHE A 247 -12.11 4.22 3.18
C PHE A 247 -11.12 4.80 4.20
N GLU A 248 -10.19 5.59 3.71
CA GLU A 248 -9.14 6.20 4.51
C GLU A 248 -8.75 7.57 3.97
N ILE A 249 -8.32 8.42 4.87
CA ILE A 249 -7.72 9.71 4.56
C ILE A 249 -6.50 9.92 5.44
N MET A 250 -5.39 10.35 4.85
CA MET A 250 -4.13 10.58 5.55
C MET A 250 -3.45 11.86 5.07
N GLY A 251 -2.80 12.56 6.00
CA GLY A 251 -1.78 13.53 5.67
C GLY A 251 -0.40 12.86 5.68
N GLN A 252 0.57 13.43 4.99
CA GLN A 252 1.96 13.05 5.07
C GLN A 252 2.83 14.29 5.23
N LEU A 253 3.63 14.32 6.28
CA LEU A 253 4.46 15.45 6.66
C LEU A 253 5.92 15.00 6.79
N PRO A 254 6.88 15.74 6.26
CA PRO A 254 8.29 15.45 6.48
C PRO A 254 8.65 15.70 7.95
N VAL A 255 9.43 14.79 8.53
CA VAL A 255 10.02 14.92 9.87
C VAL A 255 11.52 15.16 9.76
N TYR A 256 12.14 14.49 8.80
CA TYR A 256 13.56 14.62 8.47
C TYR A 256 13.74 14.37 6.98
N GLN A 257 14.56 15.15 6.33
CA GLN A 257 14.96 15.03 4.94
C GLN A 257 16.43 15.43 4.82
N ASP A 258 17.20 14.56 4.18
CA ASP A 258 18.60 14.78 3.78
C ASP A 258 18.71 14.21 2.38
N LEU A 259 18.36 15.04 1.38
CA LEU A 259 18.14 14.64 0.00
C LEU A 259 19.04 15.52 -0.89
N GLU A 260 19.91 14.89 -1.66
CA GLU A 260 20.78 15.59 -2.60
C GLU A 260 20.28 15.50 -4.05
N GLU A 261 19.58 14.41 -4.38
CA GLU A 261 19.17 14.12 -5.76
C GLU A 261 17.64 14.18 -5.96
N ARG A 262 16.87 14.26 -4.89
CA ARG A 262 15.41 14.34 -4.90
C ARG A 262 14.89 15.64 -4.28
N PRO A 263 13.71 16.11 -4.71
CA PRO A 263 13.10 17.30 -4.10
C PRO A 263 12.58 17.01 -2.70
N ASP A 264 12.64 18.00 -1.84
CA ASP A 264 12.08 17.98 -0.49
C ASP A 264 10.55 17.95 -0.51
N LEU A 265 9.97 17.04 0.25
CA LEU A 265 8.52 16.99 0.43
C LEU A 265 8.08 18.15 1.34
N GLU A 266 7.14 18.98 0.88
CA GLU A 266 6.45 19.95 1.74
C GLU A 266 5.32 19.28 2.54
N PHE A 267 4.44 18.57 1.85
CA PHE A 267 3.36 17.77 2.43
C PHE A 267 2.75 16.82 1.40
N GLY A 268 2.00 15.83 1.90
CA GLY A 268 1.18 14.95 1.11
C GLY A 268 -0.22 14.77 1.70
N ILE A 269 -1.18 14.43 0.84
CA ILE A 269 -2.55 14.03 1.22
C ILE A 269 -2.88 12.75 0.46
N GLY A 270 -3.38 11.76 1.17
CA GLY A 270 -3.83 10.49 0.62
C GLY A 270 -5.31 10.23 0.91
N LEU A 271 -6.02 9.73 -0.07
CA LEU A 271 -7.39 9.23 0.02
C LEU A 271 -7.41 7.79 -0.49
N GLY A 272 -8.10 6.88 0.19
CA GLY A 272 -8.19 5.49 -0.24
C GLY A 272 -9.56 4.88 -0.06
N ILE A 273 -9.90 3.97 -0.96
CA ILE A 273 -11.10 3.14 -0.90
C ILE A 273 -10.67 1.67 -1.05
N ARG A 274 -11.29 0.80 -0.26
CA ARG A 274 -11.05 -0.66 -0.29
C ARG A 274 -12.35 -1.39 -0.52
N VAL A 275 -12.34 -2.39 -1.40
CA VAL A 275 -13.51 -3.26 -1.66
C VAL A 275 -13.06 -4.72 -1.69
N LEU A 276 -13.71 -5.56 -0.89
CA LEU A 276 -13.46 -7.00 -0.81
C LEU A 276 -14.52 -7.76 -1.58
N PHE A 277 -14.07 -8.61 -2.51
CA PHE A 277 -14.88 -9.48 -3.37
C PHE A 277 -14.72 -10.95 -3.03
#